data_fc959da261ec7cf72fa7c28dfe1cf030
#
_entry.id   fc959da261ec7cf72fa7c28dfe1cf030
#
_cell.length_a   1.000
_cell.length_b   1.000
_cell.length_c   1.000
_cell.angle_alpha   90.00
_cell.angle_beta   90.00
_cell.angle_gamma   90.00
#
_symmetry.space_group_name_H-M   'P 1'
#
loop_
_entity.id
_entity.type
_entity.pdbx_description
1 polymer ?
#
loop_
_entity_poly.entity_id
_entity_poly.type
_entity_poly.pdbx_seq_one_letter_code
_entity_poly.pdbx_strand_id
1 'polypeptide(L)'
;SQMNEPTSTSLHPEDALELLDRVAIGIRRAVAEVDDRRARSNRSGQYALDLAADGGAVASLTAAGLGVLSEESGHHHPERPLQVVLDPVDGSTNASRGLPWWATSACILDAEGPWVSLVRNQAIGTTYTAVRGGGAERDGRRLAPIEAPSVDDSMAAINGTPVSHLGWKQFRSFGAAALDVCAVADGGLDVYLDATTTGNAQWDFLGGLLILTEVGGVMLDAQDRSIVAISPPERRQPIAARSQAAAAEARRRAQSSGWWQTSVHWTDRL
;
A
#
# COMPACT_ATOMS: atom_id res chain seq x y z
N SER A 1 47.20 -12.64 10.79
CA SER A 1 46.27 -11.53 10.61
C SER A 1 44.91 -12.14 10.25
N GLN A 2 44.07 -12.32 11.24
CA GLN A 2 42.65 -12.60 11.01
C GLN A 2 41.98 -11.30 10.63
N MET A 3 41.54 -11.17 9.39
CA MET A 3 40.64 -10.13 8.97
C MET A 3 39.28 -10.43 9.60
N ASN A 4 38.84 -9.58 10.54
CA ASN A 4 37.48 -9.55 11.02
C ASN A 4 36.58 -9.23 9.82
N GLU A 5 35.80 -10.18 9.35
CA GLU A 5 34.64 -9.90 8.52
C GLU A 5 33.68 -9.00 9.31
N PRO A 6 33.16 -7.94 8.71
CA PRO A 6 32.15 -7.15 9.39
C PRO A 6 30.95 -8.05 9.63
N THR A 7 30.59 -8.26 10.89
CA THR A 7 29.34 -8.88 11.30
C THR A 7 28.21 -8.10 10.63
N SER A 8 27.63 -8.69 9.58
CA SER A 8 26.37 -8.23 9.04
C SER A 8 25.34 -8.35 10.16
N THR A 9 25.06 -7.23 10.83
CA THR A 9 23.97 -7.14 11.80
C THR A 9 22.69 -7.32 10.98
N SER A 10 22.16 -8.54 10.95
CA SER A 10 20.89 -8.80 10.29
C SER A 10 19.80 -8.04 11.04
N LEU A 11 19.07 -7.18 10.35
CA LEU A 11 17.92 -6.49 10.91
C LEU A 11 16.88 -7.54 11.36
N HIS A 12 16.49 -7.52 12.64
CA HIS A 12 15.42 -8.40 13.13
C HIS A 12 14.05 -7.83 12.80
N PRO A 13 13.02 -8.68 12.61
CA PRO A 13 11.66 -8.21 12.29
C PRO A 13 11.09 -7.21 13.30
N GLU A 14 11.37 -7.39 14.58
CA GLU A 14 10.92 -6.49 15.64
C GLU A 14 11.56 -5.10 15.50
N ASP A 15 12.88 -5.04 15.26
CA ASP A 15 13.60 -3.77 15.03
C ASP A 15 13.11 -3.09 13.74
N ALA A 16 12.80 -3.87 12.72
CA ALA A 16 12.22 -3.37 11.47
C ALA A 16 10.84 -2.74 11.72
N LEU A 17 9.97 -3.39 12.47
CA LEU A 17 8.65 -2.85 12.84
C LEU A 17 8.77 -1.58 13.68
N GLU A 18 9.67 -1.54 14.65
CA GLU A 18 9.93 -0.32 15.44
C GLU A 18 10.43 0.84 14.57
N LEU A 19 11.31 0.56 13.61
CA LEU A 19 11.79 1.55 12.66
C LEU A 19 10.64 2.12 11.83
N LEU A 20 9.79 1.25 11.25
CA LEU A 20 8.63 1.69 10.48
C LEU A 20 7.63 2.47 11.32
N ASP A 21 7.43 2.08 12.59
CA ASP A 21 6.57 2.80 13.53
C ASP A 21 7.08 4.22 13.79
N ARG A 22 8.38 4.38 14.08
CA ARG A 22 9.01 5.69 14.26
C ARG A 22 8.90 6.56 13.01
N VAL A 23 9.08 5.97 11.83
CA VAL A 23 8.90 6.67 10.55
C VAL A 23 7.47 7.17 10.38
N ALA A 24 6.48 6.32 10.64
CA ALA A 24 5.06 6.69 10.54
C ALA A 24 4.69 7.81 11.53
N ILE A 25 5.22 7.78 12.75
CA ILE A 25 5.06 8.85 13.74
C ILE A 25 5.68 10.16 13.23
N GLY A 26 6.88 10.09 12.68
CA GLY A 26 7.57 11.25 12.10
C GLY A 26 6.78 11.89 10.94
N ILE A 27 6.23 11.06 10.07
CA ILE A 27 5.38 11.52 8.95
C ILE A 27 4.13 12.23 9.50
N ARG A 28 3.44 11.65 10.47
CA ARG A 28 2.26 12.28 11.08
C ARG A 28 2.57 13.66 11.64
N ARG A 29 3.71 13.81 12.33
CA ARG A 29 4.15 15.10 12.87
C ARG A 29 4.44 16.09 11.75
N ALA A 30 5.18 15.69 10.72
CA ALA A 30 5.49 16.54 9.58
C ALA A 30 4.23 17.05 8.87
N VAL A 31 3.24 16.18 8.63
CA VAL A 31 1.96 16.57 8.04
C VAL A 31 1.17 17.51 8.95
N ALA A 32 1.21 17.30 10.26
CA ALA A 32 0.52 18.16 11.23
C ALA A 32 1.09 19.59 11.29
N GLU A 33 2.36 19.76 10.95
CA GLU A 33 3.06 21.06 10.93
C GLU A 33 2.83 21.87 9.64
N VAL A 34 2.19 21.28 8.61
CA VAL A 34 1.87 21.99 7.38
C VAL A 34 0.69 22.92 7.59
N ASP A 35 0.92 24.23 7.45
CA ASP A 35 -0.08 25.26 7.69
C ASP A 35 -1.25 25.21 6.69
N ASP A 36 -0.93 25.05 5.40
CA ASP A 36 -1.91 24.90 4.33
C ASP A 36 -1.86 23.49 3.72
N ARG A 37 -2.73 22.61 4.21
CA ARG A 37 -2.84 21.22 3.74
C ARG A 37 -3.27 21.08 2.29
N ARG A 38 -3.90 22.12 1.72
CA ARG A 38 -4.35 22.12 0.32
C ARG A 38 -3.35 22.77 -0.62
N ALA A 39 -2.26 23.35 -0.09
CA ALA A 39 -1.19 23.88 -0.91
C ALA A 39 -0.60 22.83 -1.83
N ARG A 40 -0.47 23.15 -3.11
CA ARG A 40 0.13 22.29 -4.13
C ARG A 40 1.63 22.50 -4.18
N SER A 41 2.37 21.43 -4.54
CA SER A 41 3.77 21.54 -4.94
C SER A 41 3.88 21.93 -6.43
N ASN A 42 5.09 22.06 -6.93
CA ASN A 42 5.36 22.30 -8.34
C ASN A 42 5.09 21.09 -9.25
N ARG A 43 4.81 19.91 -8.67
CA ARG A 43 4.52 18.67 -9.39
C ARG A 43 3.00 18.45 -9.42
N SER A 44 2.46 18.12 -10.61
CA SER A 44 1.04 17.81 -10.76
C SER A 44 0.62 16.64 -9.86
N GLY A 45 -0.51 16.80 -9.17
CA GLY A 45 -1.05 15.79 -8.25
C GLY A 45 -0.40 15.72 -6.88
N GLN A 46 0.71 16.45 -6.63
CA GLN A 46 1.44 16.46 -5.37
C GLN A 46 1.07 17.68 -4.52
N TYR A 47 0.88 17.45 -3.23
CA TYR A 47 0.65 18.49 -2.23
C TYR A 47 1.95 18.82 -1.48
N ALA A 48 1.99 20.01 -0.85
CA ALA A 48 3.10 20.39 0.02
C ALA A 48 3.26 19.43 1.21
N LEU A 49 2.15 18.88 1.70
CA LEU A 49 2.16 17.87 2.78
C LEU A 49 2.88 16.57 2.39
N ASP A 50 2.82 16.17 1.12
CA ASP A 50 3.50 14.96 0.62
C ASP A 50 5.02 15.13 0.72
N LEU A 51 5.53 16.30 0.29
CA LEU A 51 6.96 16.61 0.38
C LEU A 51 7.45 16.72 1.83
N ALA A 52 6.64 17.33 2.72
CA ALA A 52 6.97 17.43 4.14
C ALA A 52 7.05 16.05 4.80
N ALA A 53 6.18 15.12 4.40
CA ALA A 53 6.16 13.75 4.90
C ALA A 53 7.38 12.93 4.43
N ASP A 54 7.82 13.13 3.19
CA ASP A 54 8.83 12.28 2.54
C ASP A 54 10.25 12.46 3.11
N GLY A 55 10.73 13.69 3.22
CA GLY A 55 12.14 13.98 3.47
C GLY A 55 12.67 13.34 4.75
N GLY A 56 11.98 13.50 5.86
CA GLY A 56 12.37 12.93 7.16
C GLY A 56 12.28 11.39 7.17
N ALA A 57 11.27 10.84 6.50
CA ALA A 57 11.08 9.39 6.39
C ALA A 57 12.23 8.74 5.60
N VAL A 58 12.56 9.26 4.43
CA VAL A 58 13.66 8.77 3.60
C VAL A 58 14.99 8.89 4.33
N ALA A 59 15.26 10.03 5.01
CA ALA A 59 16.47 10.21 5.78
C ALA A 59 16.62 9.18 6.91
N SER A 60 15.55 8.91 7.65
CA SER A 60 15.55 7.91 8.74
C SER A 60 15.80 6.50 8.25
N LEU A 61 15.17 6.10 7.16
CA LEU A 61 15.31 4.77 6.57
C LEU A 61 16.70 4.56 5.97
N THR A 62 17.22 5.55 5.25
CA THR A 62 18.56 5.46 4.65
C THR A 62 19.65 5.49 5.70
N ALA A 63 19.48 6.24 6.80
CA ALA A 63 20.40 6.23 7.95
C ALA A 63 20.44 4.88 8.66
N ALA A 64 19.33 4.11 8.62
CA ALA A 64 19.25 2.75 9.14
C ALA A 64 19.86 1.69 8.18
N GLY A 65 20.41 2.11 7.04
CA GLY A 65 21.08 1.22 6.09
C GLY A 65 20.17 0.61 5.03
N LEU A 66 18.91 1.04 4.92
CA LEU A 66 17.93 0.56 3.93
C LEU A 66 18.00 1.39 2.64
N GLY A 67 17.70 0.74 1.51
CA GLY A 67 17.32 1.44 0.29
C GLY A 67 15.84 1.86 0.40
N VAL A 68 15.44 2.89 -0.32
CA VAL A 68 14.06 3.39 -0.29
C VAL A 68 13.57 3.70 -1.69
N LEU A 69 12.44 3.12 -2.06
CA LEU A 69 11.66 3.55 -3.22
C LEU A 69 10.45 4.32 -2.70
N SER A 70 10.52 5.65 -2.79
CA SER A 70 9.44 6.54 -2.36
C SER A 70 8.62 7.04 -3.54
N GLU A 71 7.32 7.15 -3.36
CA GLU A 71 6.42 7.82 -4.32
C GLU A 71 6.90 9.23 -4.66
N GLU A 72 7.35 9.98 -3.64
CA GLU A 72 7.60 11.41 -3.76
C GLU A 72 8.99 11.74 -4.32
N SER A 73 10.00 10.97 -3.95
CA SER A 73 11.40 11.29 -4.26
C SER A 73 12.14 10.21 -5.06
N GLY A 74 11.45 9.12 -5.42
CA GLY A 74 12.04 8.06 -6.23
C GLY A 74 12.93 7.09 -5.46
N HIS A 75 13.91 6.51 -6.14
CA HIS A 75 14.74 5.44 -5.61
C HIS A 75 16.04 5.96 -4.99
N HIS A 76 16.23 5.69 -3.71
CA HIS A 76 17.43 6.00 -2.93
C HIS A 76 18.15 4.70 -2.57
N HIS A 77 19.44 4.61 -2.86
CA HIS A 77 20.28 3.45 -2.56
C HIS A 77 19.72 2.11 -3.09
N PRO A 78 19.45 2.01 -4.41
CA PRO A 78 18.90 0.78 -5.01
C PRO A 78 19.84 -0.43 -4.91
N GLU A 79 21.12 -0.21 -4.62
CA GLU A 79 22.14 -1.25 -4.44
C GLU A 79 22.05 -1.99 -3.10
N ARG A 80 21.31 -1.46 -2.14
CA ARG A 80 21.18 -2.08 -0.81
C ARG A 80 20.29 -3.31 -0.85
N PRO A 81 20.61 -4.36 -0.07
CA PRO A 81 19.88 -5.63 -0.13
C PRO A 81 18.45 -5.57 0.44
N LEU A 82 18.20 -4.68 1.40
CA LEU A 82 16.86 -4.44 1.92
C LEU A 82 16.33 -3.12 1.36
N GLN A 83 15.16 -3.19 0.74
CA GLN A 83 14.50 -2.06 0.12
C GLN A 83 13.18 -1.76 0.83
N VAL A 84 12.92 -0.50 1.16
CA VAL A 84 11.61 -0.06 1.64
C VAL A 84 10.86 0.58 0.48
N VAL A 85 9.69 0.07 0.18
CA VAL A 85 8.73 0.73 -0.72
C VAL A 85 7.79 1.55 0.14
N LEU A 86 7.81 2.88 -0.05
CA LEU A 86 7.19 3.86 0.83
C LEU A 86 6.20 4.73 0.07
N ASP A 87 4.97 4.77 0.56
CA ASP A 87 4.02 5.85 0.32
C ASP A 87 3.85 6.62 1.64
N PRO A 88 4.44 7.83 1.75
CA PRO A 88 4.33 8.61 2.97
C PRO A 88 2.89 9.01 3.28
N VAL A 89 2.11 9.35 2.25
CA VAL A 89 0.72 9.79 2.37
C VAL A 89 -0.12 9.21 1.23
N ASP A 90 -0.55 7.95 1.38
CA ASP A 90 -1.57 7.35 0.52
C ASP A 90 -2.93 7.99 0.80
N GLY A 91 -3.57 8.52 -0.22
CA GLY A 91 -4.78 9.32 -0.07
C GLY A 91 -4.51 10.79 0.28
N SER A 92 -3.50 11.42 -0.34
CA SER A 92 -3.12 12.81 -0.07
C SER A 92 -4.25 13.81 -0.29
N THR A 93 -5.15 13.58 -1.24
CA THR A 93 -6.35 14.40 -1.40
C THR A 93 -7.26 14.29 -0.17
N ASN A 94 -7.47 13.09 0.38
CA ASN A 94 -8.23 12.90 1.62
C ASN A 94 -7.55 13.62 2.78
N ALA A 95 -6.23 13.46 2.93
CA ALA A 95 -5.45 14.13 3.97
C ALA A 95 -5.60 15.66 3.87
N SER A 96 -5.50 16.22 2.66
CA SER A 96 -5.62 17.66 2.42
C SER A 96 -6.98 18.23 2.77
N ARG A 97 -8.01 17.39 2.75
CA ARG A 97 -9.41 17.77 3.02
C ARG A 97 -9.90 17.38 4.42
N GLY A 98 -9.05 16.73 5.23
CA GLY A 98 -9.43 16.27 6.57
C GLY A 98 -10.36 15.05 6.57
N LEU A 99 -10.42 14.30 5.47
CA LEU A 99 -11.16 13.04 5.43
C LEU A 99 -10.38 11.96 6.18
N PRO A 100 -11.03 11.11 7.02
CA PRO A 100 -10.34 10.19 7.92
C PRO A 100 -9.85 8.89 7.26
N TRP A 101 -9.51 8.93 5.98
CA TRP A 101 -9.09 7.76 5.20
C TRP A 101 -7.85 8.08 4.36
N TRP A 102 -6.69 8.09 5.01
CA TRP A 102 -5.38 8.25 4.41
C TRP A 102 -4.32 7.61 5.30
N ALA A 103 -3.23 7.13 4.71
CA ALA A 103 -2.28 6.30 5.41
C ALA A 103 -0.82 6.60 5.05
N THR A 104 0.08 6.23 5.96
CA THR A 104 1.45 5.88 5.63
C THR A 104 1.50 4.39 5.35
N SER A 105 2.09 3.99 4.23
CA SER A 105 2.30 2.60 3.84
C SER A 105 3.78 2.35 3.56
N ALA A 106 4.36 1.40 4.28
CA ALA A 106 5.76 1.01 4.13
C ALA A 106 5.90 -0.51 4.11
N CYS A 107 6.63 -1.02 3.12
CA CYS A 107 6.94 -2.43 3.00
C CYS A 107 8.44 -2.61 2.80
N ILE A 108 9.10 -3.34 3.70
CA ILE A 108 10.49 -3.76 3.54
C ILE A 108 10.49 -5.06 2.74
N LEU A 109 11.30 -5.09 1.68
CA LEU A 109 11.53 -6.26 0.86
C LEU A 109 12.99 -6.72 1.00
N ASP A 110 13.17 -8.03 1.00
CA ASP A 110 14.46 -8.69 0.80
C ASP A 110 14.49 -9.37 -0.59
N ALA A 111 15.46 -10.25 -0.81
CA ALA A 111 15.59 -10.99 -2.07
C ALA A 111 14.41 -11.92 -2.38
N GLU A 112 13.63 -12.32 -1.37
CA GLU A 112 12.45 -13.18 -1.52
C GLU A 112 11.15 -12.39 -1.73
N GLY A 113 11.19 -11.08 -1.59
CA GLY A 113 10.03 -10.18 -1.75
C GLY A 113 9.60 -9.49 -0.45
N PRO A 114 8.32 -9.12 -0.29
CA PRO A 114 7.79 -8.46 0.90
C PRO A 114 8.12 -9.25 2.18
N TRP A 115 8.73 -8.58 3.16
CA TRP A 115 9.20 -9.20 4.38
C TRP A 115 8.58 -8.63 5.65
N VAL A 116 8.58 -7.31 5.79
CA VAL A 116 7.95 -6.61 6.94
C VAL A 116 7.15 -5.42 6.42
N SER A 117 5.94 -5.22 6.90
CA SER A 117 5.13 -4.07 6.50
C SER A 117 4.42 -3.39 7.67
N LEU A 118 4.16 -2.10 7.48
CA LEU A 118 3.31 -1.29 8.32
C LEU A 118 2.43 -0.41 7.44
N VAL A 119 1.13 -0.43 7.70
CA VAL A 119 0.15 0.51 7.14
C VAL A 119 -0.60 1.15 8.30
N ARG A 120 -0.51 2.48 8.40
CA ARG A 120 -1.18 3.23 9.45
C ARG A 120 -2.16 4.23 8.87
N ASN A 121 -3.43 4.12 9.27
CA ASN A 121 -4.38 5.20 9.07
C ASN A 121 -3.96 6.38 9.96
N GLN A 122 -3.41 7.41 9.37
CA GLN A 122 -2.85 8.56 10.08
C GLN A 122 -3.91 9.49 10.68
N ALA A 123 -5.13 9.40 10.19
CA ALA A 123 -6.23 10.22 10.71
C ALA A 123 -6.78 9.68 12.04
N ILE A 124 -6.90 8.35 12.18
CA ILE A 124 -7.53 7.71 13.35
C ILE A 124 -6.58 6.81 14.16
N GLY A 125 -5.36 6.56 13.66
CA GLY A 125 -4.32 5.83 14.37
C GLY A 125 -4.34 4.31 14.21
N THR A 126 -5.36 3.72 13.58
CA THR A 126 -5.40 2.27 13.31
C THR A 126 -4.15 1.84 12.54
N THR A 127 -3.45 0.83 13.06
CA THR A 127 -2.18 0.37 12.51
C THR A 127 -2.23 -1.12 12.20
N TYR A 128 -1.86 -1.45 10.98
CA TYR A 128 -1.68 -2.82 10.52
C TYR A 128 -0.19 -3.11 10.37
N THR A 129 0.24 -4.27 10.82
CA THR A 129 1.61 -4.75 10.67
C THR A 129 1.62 -6.19 10.20
N ALA A 130 2.67 -6.60 9.50
CA ALA A 130 2.88 -7.98 9.11
C ALA A 130 4.37 -8.30 9.00
N VAL A 131 4.69 -9.56 9.27
CA VAL A 131 6.00 -10.16 9.05
C VAL A 131 5.78 -11.43 8.24
N ARG A 132 6.51 -11.62 7.15
CA ARG A 132 6.43 -12.84 6.33
C ARG A 132 6.67 -14.08 7.19
N GLY A 133 5.70 -15.00 7.21
CA GLY A 133 5.69 -16.20 8.06
C GLY A 133 5.39 -15.93 9.53
N GLY A 134 5.23 -14.67 9.93
CA GLY A 134 4.93 -14.25 11.31
C GLY A 134 3.46 -13.86 11.53
N GLY A 135 2.68 -13.70 10.44
CA GLY A 135 1.29 -13.28 10.47
C GLY A 135 1.10 -11.77 10.42
N ALA A 136 -0.13 -11.34 10.54
CA ALA A 136 -0.53 -9.93 10.52
C ALA A 136 -1.30 -9.54 11.78
N GLU A 137 -1.19 -8.27 12.15
CA GLU A 137 -1.87 -7.69 13.30
C GLU A 137 -2.56 -6.37 12.92
N ARG A 138 -3.62 -6.07 13.67
CA ARG A 138 -4.27 -4.76 13.71
C ARG A 138 -4.25 -4.25 15.13
N ASP A 139 -3.63 -3.10 15.36
CA ASP A 139 -3.51 -2.47 16.70
C ASP A 139 -2.97 -3.46 17.75
N GLY A 140 -1.95 -4.26 17.39
CA GLY A 140 -1.33 -5.26 18.25
C GLY A 140 -2.15 -6.53 18.48
N ARG A 141 -3.27 -6.70 17.79
CA ARG A 141 -4.10 -7.91 17.86
C ARG A 141 -3.95 -8.72 16.58
N ARG A 142 -3.66 -10.01 16.75
CA ARG A 142 -3.52 -10.95 15.63
C ARG A 142 -4.78 -11.00 14.79
N LEU A 143 -4.63 -10.81 13.47
CA LEU A 143 -5.71 -11.04 12.52
C LEU A 143 -5.85 -12.54 12.27
N ALA A 144 -7.09 -13.03 12.32
CA ALA A 144 -7.44 -14.39 11.94
C ALA A 144 -7.94 -14.44 10.50
N PRO A 145 -7.74 -15.54 9.77
CA PRO A 145 -8.38 -15.75 8.48
C PRO A 145 -9.91 -15.64 8.60
N ILE A 146 -10.52 -14.93 7.67
CA ILE A 146 -11.96 -14.76 7.57
C ILE A 146 -12.40 -15.31 6.22
N GLU A 147 -13.49 -16.10 6.20
CA GLU A 147 -14.05 -16.63 4.97
C GLU A 147 -14.44 -15.50 4.00
N ALA A 148 -14.07 -15.64 2.74
CA ALA A 148 -14.47 -14.70 1.70
C ALA A 148 -15.90 -15.02 1.24
N PRO A 149 -16.81 -14.01 1.19
CA PRO A 149 -18.13 -14.22 0.59
C PRO A 149 -18.03 -14.38 -0.93
N SER A 150 -19.11 -14.80 -1.56
CA SER A 150 -19.24 -14.70 -3.01
C SER A 150 -19.18 -13.24 -3.46
N VAL A 151 -18.85 -12.99 -4.73
CA VAL A 151 -18.83 -11.60 -5.26
C VAL A 151 -20.22 -10.95 -5.13
N ASP A 152 -21.29 -11.71 -5.29
CA ASP A 152 -22.68 -11.19 -5.19
C ASP A 152 -23.05 -10.73 -3.78
N ASP A 153 -22.41 -11.28 -2.75
CA ASP A 153 -22.61 -10.90 -1.35
C ASP A 153 -21.52 -9.94 -0.83
N SER A 154 -20.56 -9.60 -1.66
CA SER A 154 -19.38 -8.82 -1.26
C SER A 154 -19.65 -7.33 -1.18
N MET A 155 -18.88 -6.67 -0.31
CA MET A 155 -18.68 -5.23 -0.34
C MET A 155 -17.29 -4.94 -0.93
N ALA A 156 -17.27 -4.27 -2.09
CA ALA A 156 -16.06 -3.95 -2.83
C ALA A 156 -15.54 -2.55 -2.48
N ALA A 157 -14.22 -2.39 -2.45
CA ALA A 157 -13.57 -1.10 -2.59
C ALA A 157 -13.01 -0.96 -4.00
N ILE A 158 -13.20 0.20 -4.60
CA ILE A 158 -12.82 0.46 -6.00
C ILE A 158 -11.97 1.74 -6.04
N ASN A 159 -10.80 1.63 -6.65
CA ASN A 159 -10.01 2.78 -7.02
C ASN A 159 -10.41 3.23 -8.43
N GLY A 160 -10.64 4.54 -8.59
CA GLY A 160 -11.11 5.10 -9.85
C GLY A 160 -12.61 4.92 -10.09
N THR A 161 -13.03 5.13 -11.33
CA THR A 161 -14.44 5.06 -11.72
C THR A 161 -14.67 3.80 -12.54
N PRO A 162 -15.47 2.84 -12.04
CA PRO A 162 -15.81 1.65 -12.79
C PRO A 162 -16.75 2.00 -13.95
N VAL A 163 -16.57 1.31 -15.08
CA VAL A 163 -17.43 1.46 -16.25
C VAL A 163 -18.75 0.67 -16.14
N SER A 164 -18.79 -0.30 -15.24
CA SER A 164 -19.95 -1.16 -15.01
C SER A 164 -19.95 -1.72 -13.59
N HIS A 165 -21.14 -2.09 -13.14
CA HIS A 165 -21.32 -2.85 -11.91
C HIS A 165 -21.01 -4.33 -12.17
N LEU A 166 -20.23 -4.99 -11.29
CA LEU A 166 -19.83 -6.38 -11.46
C LEU A 166 -20.67 -7.38 -10.63
N GLY A 167 -21.73 -6.92 -9.99
CA GLY A 167 -22.65 -7.78 -9.25
C GLY A 167 -22.42 -7.82 -7.73
N TRP A 168 -21.43 -7.12 -7.17
CA TRP A 168 -21.30 -7.03 -5.71
C TRP A 168 -22.52 -6.38 -5.06
N LYS A 169 -22.74 -6.69 -3.81
CA LYS A 169 -23.87 -6.16 -3.02
C LYS A 169 -23.79 -4.66 -2.83
N GLN A 170 -22.59 -4.16 -2.52
CA GLN A 170 -22.31 -2.74 -2.36
C GLN A 170 -20.86 -2.45 -2.76
N PHE A 171 -20.56 -1.20 -3.05
CA PHE A 171 -19.19 -0.76 -3.24
C PHE A 171 -18.90 0.58 -2.57
N ARG A 172 -17.62 0.86 -2.38
CA ARG A 172 -17.08 2.11 -1.85
C ARG A 172 -15.90 2.55 -2.71
N SER A 173 -15.70 3.87 -2.79
CA SER A 173 -14.50 4.48 -3.35
C SER A 173 -13.93 5.41 -2.28
N PHE A 174 -13.00 4.90 -1.49
CA PHE A 174 -12.48 5.63 -0.34
C PHE A 174 -11.27 6.51 -0.67
N GLY A 175 -10.49 6.17 -1.70
CA GLY A 175 -9.39 6.99 -2.18
C GLY A 175 -8.05 6.78 -1.47
N ALA A 176 -7.85 5.63 -0.81
CA ALA A 176 -6.57 5.23 -0.23
C ALA A 176 -6.40 3.70 -0.34
N ALA A 177 -5.71 3.26 -1.39
CA ALA A 177 -5.57 1.85 -1.74
C ALA A 177 -4.93 1.01 -0.63
N ALA A 178 -3.93 1.54 0.06
CA ALA A 178 -3.27 0.84 1.16
C ALA A 178 -4.25 0.45 2.27
N LEU A 179 -5.14 1.36 2.67
CA LEU A 179 -6.18 1.09 3.68
C LEU A 179 -7.27 0.17 3.15
N ASP A 180 -7.64 0.31 1.88
CA ASP A 180 -8.66 -0.56 1.26
C ASP A 180 -8.22 -2.01 1.28
N VAL A 181 -6.95 -2.29 0.93
CA VAL A 181 -6.39 -3.64 0.99
C VAL A 181 -6.31 -4.16 2.42
N CYS A 182 -5.91 -3.33 3.39
CA CYS A 182 -5.91 -3.71 4.81
C CYS A 182 -7.33 -4.01 5.32
N ALA A 183 -8.33 -3.26 4.88
CA ALA A 183 -9.73 -3.51 5.23
C ALA A 183 -10.25 -4.81 4.61
N VAL A 184 -9.73 -5.24 3.45
CA VAL A 184 -9.99 -6.59 2.93
C VAL A 184 -9.38 -7.64 3.85
N ALA A 185 -8.16 -7.43 4.32
CA ALA A 185 -7.48 -8.36 5.22
C ALA A 185 -8.21 -8.56 6.56
N ASP A 186 -8.78 -7.50 7.12
CA ASP A 186 -9.48 -7.56 8.42
C ASP A 186 -10.99 -7.85 8.31
N GLY A 187 -11.52 -7.97 7.10
CA GLY A 187 -12.94 -8.29 6.86
C GLY A 187 -13.88 -7.09 6.88
N GLY A 188 -13.38 -5.88 6.98
CA GLY A 188 -14.18 -4.66 6.82
C GLY A 188 -14.69 -4.46 5.39
N LEU A 189 -13.90 -4.93 4.44
CA LEU A 189 -14.24 -5.06 3.01
C LEU A 189 -14.01 -6.49 2.56
N ASP A 190 -14.53 -6.86 1.41
CA ASP A 190 -14.42 -8.24 0.90
C ASP A 190 -13.50 -8.34 -0.31
N VAL A 191 -13.49 -7.32 -1.16
CA VAL A 191 -12.64 -7.27 -2.35
C VAL A 191 -12.19 -5.83 -2.63
N TYR A 192 -10.97 -5.68 -3.13
CA TYR A 192 -10.45 -4.43 -3.67
C TYR A 192 -10.12 -4.59 -5.14
N LEU A 193 -10.50 -3.63 -5.98
CA LEU A 193 -10.13 -3.58 -7.39
C LEU A 193 -9.70 -2.17 -7.78
N ASP A 194 -8.64 -2.11 -8.60
CA ASP A 194 -8.30 -0.91 -9.33
C ASP A 194 -9.04 -0.89 -10.67
N ALA A 195 -9.87 0.13 -10.90
CA ALA A 195 -10.64 0.31 -12.13
C ALA A 195 -9.94 1.26 -13.12
N THR A 196 -8.74 1.76 -12.81
CA THR A 196 -8.00 2.67 -13.68
C THR A 196 -7.23 1.93 -14.77
N THR A 197 -7.03 2.56 -15.92
CA THR A 197 -6.19 2.01 -16.98
C THR A 197 -4.70 2.11 -16.67
N THR A 198 -4.30 3.08 -15.83
CA THR A 198 -2.91 3.26 -15.39
C THR A 198 -2.48 2.31 -14.29
N GLY A 199 -3.44 1.83 -13.51
CA GLY A 199 -3.15 0.97 -12.36
C GLY A 199 -2.60 1.72 -11.14
N ASN A 200 -2.34 0.94 -10.09
CA ASN A 200 -1.64 1.37 -8.89
C ASN A 200 -0.12 1.22 -9.03
N ALA A 201 0.62 2.11 -8.38
CA ALA A 201 2.06 1.95 -8.19
C ALA A 201 2.36 0.95 -7.06
N GLN A 202 3.60 0.46 -6.99
CA GLN A 202 4.01 -0.53 -5.98
C GLN A 202 3.81 -0.04 -4.54
N TRP A 203 4.05 1.25 -4.28
CA TRP A 203 3.87 1.86 -2.96
C TRP A 203 2.41 1.97 -2.52
N ASP A 204 1.45 1.93 -3.45
CA ASP A 204 0.03 1.98 -3.14
C ASP A 204 -0.47 0.68 -2.48
N PHE A 205 0.13 -0.46 -2.78
CA PHE A 205 -0.42 -1.76 -2.38
C PHE A 205 0.54 -2.73 -1.69
N LEU A 206 1.87 -2.58 -1.77
CA LEU A 206 2.79 -3.59 -1.23
C LEU A 206 2.69 -3.75 0.30
N GLY A 207 2.47 -2.67 1.04
CA GLY A 207 2.24 -2.75 2.48
C GLY A 207 1.00 -3.60 2.81
N GLY A 208 -0.11 -3.29 2.16
CA GLY A 208 -1.36 -4.05 2.30
C GLY A 208 -1.26 -5.48 1.77
N LEU A 209 -0.49 -5.72 0.70
CA LEU A 209 -0.27 -7.04 0.13
C LEU A 209 0.28 -8.03 1.18
N LEU A 210 1.32 -7.64 1.91
CA LEU A 210 1.89 -8.53 2.93
C LEU A 210 0.89 -8.81 4.06
N ILE A 211 0.17 -7.78 4.51
CA ILE A 211 -0.87 -7.92 5.54
C ILE A 211 -1.95 -8.89 5.06
N LEU A 212 -2.42 -8.73 3.83
CA LEU A 212 -3.43 -9.60 3.23
C LEU A 212 -2.94 -11.05 3.08
N THR A 213 -1.73 -11.25 2.58
CA THR A 213 -1.19 -12.60 2.37
C THR A 213 -0.92 -13.35 3.68
N GLU A 214 -0.53 -12.63 4.73
CA GLU A 214 -0.31 -13.23 6.05
C GLU A 214 -1.60 -13.65 6.78
N VAL A 215 -2.77 -13.18 6.31
CA VAL A 215 -4.08 -13.72 6.75
C VAL A 215 -4.67 -14.74 5.78
N GLY A 216 -3.89 -15.19 4.78
CA GLY A 216 -4.33 -16.18 3.79
C GLY A 216 -5.06 -15.60 2.59
N GLY A 217 -5.09 -14.28 2.44
CA GLY A 217 -5.66 -13.60 1.28
C GLY A 217 -4.74 -13.61 0.06
N VAL A 218 -5.25 -13.09 -1.04
CA VAL A 218 -4.60 -13.12 -2.35
C VAL A 218 -4.73 -11.77 -3.04
N MET A 219 -3.66 -11.35 -3.72
CA MET A 219 -3.69 -10.23 -4.65
C MET A 219 -3.22 -10.70 -6.03
N LEU A 220 -4.04 -10.46 -7.03
CA LEU A 220 -3.78 -10.77 -8.44
C LEU A 220 -3.56 -9.46 -9.22
N ASP A 221 -2.81 -9.54 -10.31
CA ASP A 221 -2.83 -8.48 -11.32
C ASP A 221 -3.88 -8.79 -12.39
N ALA A 222 -4.59 -7.79 -12.88
CA ALA A 222 -5.59 -7.94 -13.93
C ALA A 222 -5.07 -8.62 -15.20
N GLN A 223 -3.78 -8.41 -15.52
CA GLN A 223 -3.12 -8.97 -16.71
C GLN A 223 -2.24 -10.18 -16.39
N ASP A 224 -2.42 -10.77 -15.21
CA ASP A 224 -1.69 -11.98 -14.77
C ASP A 224 -0.16 -11.82 -14.72
N ARG A 225 0.32 -10.60 -14.49
CA ARG A 225 1.74 -10.30 -14.30
C ARG A 225 2.13 -10.56 -12.84
N SER A 226 3.43 -10.73 -12.58
CA SER A 226 3.95 -10.71 -11.21
C SER A 226 3.55 -9.41 -10.51
N ILE A 227 2.93 -9.52 -9.33
CA ILE A 227 2.40 -8.34 -8.62
C ILE A 227 3.54 -7.45 -8.09
N VAL A 228 4.67 -8.02 -7.68
CA VAL A 228 5.84 -7.29 -7.21
C VAL A 228 6.76 -6.94 -8.37
N ALA A 229 7.04 -5.66 -8.56
CA ALA A 229 7.95 -5.15 -9.59
C ALA A 229 8.51 -3.79 -9.15
N ILE A 230 9.67 -3.80 -8.47
CA ILE A 230 10.28 -2.60 -7.89
C ILE A 230 11.59 -2.15 -8.57
N SER A 231 12.16 -2.95 -9.47
CA SER A 231 13.45 -2.63 -10.11
C SER A 231 13.48 -3.04 -11.58
N PRO A 232 13.05 -2.17 -12.50
CA PRO A 232 12.42 -0.87 -12.29
C PRO A 232 11.00 -1.00 -11.71
N PRO A 233 10.50 0.03 -11.02
CA PRO A 233 9.13 -0.03 -10.50
C PRO A 233 8.11 0.04 -11.64
N GLU A 234 7.15 -0.88 -11.61
CA GLU A 234 6.08 -0.95 -12.60
C GLU A 234 4.73 -0.90 -11.93
N ARG A 235 3.76 -0.30 -12.61
CA ARG A 235 2.37 -0.28 -12.16
C ARG A 235 1.69 -1.62 -12.41
N ARG A 236 0.67 -1.91 -11.58
CA ARG A 236 -0.19 -3.08 -11.68
C ARG A 236 -1.65 -2.67 -11.55
N GLN A 237 -2.53 -3.58 -11.91
CA GLN A 237 -3.96 -3.45 -11.69
C GLN A 237 -4.39 -4.49 -10.65
N PRO A 238 -4.20 -4.18 -9.35
CA PRO A 238 -4.40 -5.17 -8.30
C PRO A 238 -5.88 -5.48 -8.06
N ILE A 239 -6.12 -6.75 -7.78
CA ILE A 239 -7.39 -7.29 -7.31
C ILE A 239 -7.07 -8.09 -6.05
N ALA A 240 -7.61 -7.64 -4.92
CA ALA A 240 -7.35 -8.23 -3.62
C ALA A 240 -8.62 -8.84 -3.04
N ALA A 241 -8.51 -10.06 -2.50
CA ALA A 241 -9.60 -10.74 -1.80
C ALA A 241 -9.03 -11.71 -0.78
N ARG A 242 -9.88 -12.18 0.15
CA ARG A 242 -9.46 -13.15 1.17
C ARG A 242 -9.33 -14.59 0.68
N SER A 243 -9.68 -14.87 -0.59
CA SER A 243 -9.47 -16.19 -1.20
C SER A 243 -9.07 -16.07 -2.66
N GLN A 244 -8.36 -17.09 -3.17
CA GLN A 244 -8.03 -17.22 -4.59
C GLN A 244 -9.29 -17.25 -5.47
N ALA A 245 -10.33 -17.97 -5.04
CA ALA A 245 -11.56 -18.07 -5.78
C ALA A 245 -12.29 -16.73 -5.91
N ALA A 246 -12.38 -15.95 -4.82
CA ALA A 246 -13.00 -14.62 -4.84
C ALA A 246 -12.23 -13.63 -5.72
N ALA A 247 -10.89 -13.60 -5.62
CA ALA A 247 -10.05 -12.75 -6.45
C ALA A 247 -10.16 -13.11 -7.93
N ALA A 248 -10.11 -14.39 -8.27
CA ALA A 248 -10.23 -14.88 -9.65
C ALA A 248 -11.60 -14.55 -10.25
N GLU A 249 -12.68 -14.72 -9.49
CA GLU A 249 -14.05 -14.38 -9.94
C GLU A 249 -14.20 -12.87 -10.17
N ALA A 250 -13.73 -12.04 -9.26
CA ALA A 250 -13.74 -10.59 -9.43
C ALA A 250 -12.95 -10.17 -10.68
N ARG A 251 -11.76 -10.73 -10.91
CA ARG A 251 -10.96 -10.49 -12.12
C ARG A 251 -11.70 -10.90 -13.39
N ARG A 252 -12.27 -12.07 -13.42
CA ARG A 252 -13.02 -12.59 -14.57
C ARG A 252 -14.16 -11.66 -14.94
N ARG A 253 -14.95 -11.21 -13.98
CA ARG A 253 -16.07 -10.28 -14.20
C ARG A 253 -15.59 -8.91 -14.72
N ALA A 254 -14.53 -8.38 -14.14
CA ALA A 254 -13.96 -7.10 -14.57
C ALA A 254 -13.39 -7.19 -16.01
N GLN A 255 -12.66 -8.26 -16.34
CA GLN A 255 -12.17 -8.52 -17.70
C GLN A 255 -13.31 -8.64 -18.71
N SER A 256 -14.36 -9.43 -18.40
CA SER A 256 -15.52 -9.62 -19.28
C SER A 256 -16.30 -8.32 -19.51
N SER A 257 -16.25 -7.39 -18.57
CA SER A 257 -16.91 -6.09 -18.65
C SER A 257 -16.06 -5.00 -19.29
N GLY A 258 -14.83 -5.30 -19.67
CA GLY A 258 -13.91 -4.34 -20.31
C GLY A 258 -13.43 -3.20 -19.40
N TRP A 259 -13.38 -3.39 -18.10
CA TRP A 259 -13.07 -2.35 -17.12
C TRP A 259 -11.80 -1.56 -17.43
N TRP A 260 -10.71 -2.26 -17.74
CA TRP A 260 -9.41 -1.64 -17.98
C TRP A 260 -9.22 -1.09 -19.39
N GLN A 261 -10.18 -1.30 -20.28
CA GLN A 261 -10.12 -0.85 -21.68
C GLN A 261 -10.76 0.53 -21.87
N THR A 262 -11.68 0.92 -20.98
CA THR A 262 -12.57 2.08 -21.17
C THR A 262 -12.58 3.06 -20.00
N SER A 263 -11.75 2.89 -18.95
CA SER A 263 -11.72 3.82 -17.84
C SER A 263 -11.23 5.20 -18.28
N VAL A 264 -12.02 6.22 -17.99
CA VAL A 264 -11.68 7.62 -18.27
C VAL A 264 -10.64 8.08 -17.26
N HIS A 265 -9.48 8.55 -17.73
CA HIS A 265 -8.47 9.17 -16.88
C HIS A 265 -8.95 10.51 -16.36
N TRP A 266 -9.11 10.63 -15.05
CA TRP A 266 -9.34 11.93 -14.40
C TRP A 266 -8.07 12.79 -14.35
N THR A 267 -6.89 12.19 -14.51
CA THR A 267 -5.60 12.88 -14.46
C THR A 267 -5.35 13.79 -15.66
N ASP A 268 -6.05 13.60 -16.77
CA ASP A 268 -5.86 14.41 -17.99
C ASP A 268 -6.66 15.72 -17.99
N ARG A 269 -7.37 16.03 -16.90
CA ARG A 269 -8.22 17.23 -16.77
C ARG A 269 -7.85 18.16 -15.60
N LEU A 270 -6.67 17.95 -14.99
CA LEU A 270 -6.21 18.86 -13.93
C LEU A 270 -4.99 19.67 -14.35
#